data_07c6a25bb83433dc143a6338ddc3694f
#
_entry.id   07c6a25bb83433dc143a6338ddc3694f
#
_cell.length_a   1.000
_cell.length_b   1.000
_cell.length_c   1.000
_cell.angle_alpha   90.00
_cell.angle_beta   90.00
_cell.angle_gamma   90.00
#
_symmetry.space_group_name_H-M   'P 1'
#
loop_
_entity.id
_entity.type
_entity.pdbx_description
1 polymer ?
#
loop_
_entity_poly.entity_id
_entity_poly.type
_entity_poly.pdbx_seq_one_letter_code
_entity_poly.pdbx_strand_id
1 'polypeptide(L)'
;MRYKLKEIFDLQMGKTPSRNNPDYWCTEDNKWISIADLTKAGKYISDTKEFLSDAAVKESGIKIIPANTVIMSFKLSIGKTAITAEDMYSNEAIMAFHDKHAVDILPEYIFYLFKYRNWDESSNKAVMGKTLNKATLSEMEIDVCSIKKQREIVAVLDKMMRVLVNREKELFLLDNLIKARLNKIATRWPAEAVA
;
A
#
# COMPACT_ATOMS: atom_id res chain seq x y z
N MET A 1 -24.44 -1.27 6.70
CA MET A 1 -25.07 -1.80 5.47
C MET A 1 -24.00 -2.54 4.68
N ARG A 2 -24.39 -3.56 3.90
CA ARG A 2 -23.44 -4.35 3.12
C ARG A 2 -23.56 -4.01 1.65
N TYR A 3 -22.40 -3.79 0.99
CA TYR A 3 -22.31 -3.38 -0.41
C TYR A 3 -21.24 -4.19 -1.12
N LYS A 4 -21.43 -4.47 -2.40
CA LYS A 4 -20.35 -4.97 -3.27
C LYS A 4 -19.39 -3.84 -3.63
N LEU A 5 -18.09 -4.14 -3.79
CA LEU A 5 -17.11 -3.11 -4.13
C LEU A 5 -17.46 -2.37 -5.42
N LYS A 6 -18.01 -3.06 -6.42
CA LYS A 6 -18.45 -2.43 -7.68
C LYS A 6 -19.61 -1.44 -7.53
N GLU A 7 -20.38 -1.51 -6.46
CA GLU A 7 -21.49 -0.58 -6.20
C GLU A 7 -20.97 0.75 -5.67
N ILE A 8 -19.82 0.73 -4.97
CA ILE A 8 -19.23 1.89 -4.29
C ILE A 8 -18.05 2.46 -5.10
N PHE A 9 -17.27 1.60 -5.77
CA PHE A 9 -16.04 1.98 -6.43
C PHE A 9 -16.02 1.61 -7.91
N ASP A 10 -15.38 2.48 -8.71
CA ASP A 10 -14.86 2.10 -10.00
C ASP A 10 -13.43 1.55 -9.80
N LEU A 11 -13.23 0.30 -10.18
CA LEU A 11 -11.95 -0.39 -10.03
C LEU A 11 -11.07 -0.14 -11.25
N GLN A 12 -9.89 0.44 -11.02
CA GLN A 12 -8.89 0.68 -12.05
C GLN A 12 -7.64 -0.13 -11.76
N MET A 13 -7.25 -0.96 -12.71
CA MET A 13 -5.98 -1.66 -12.66
C MET A 13 -4.87 -0.77 -13.24
N GLY A 14 -3.71 -0.76 -12.59
CA GLY A 14 -2.53 -0.08 -13.10
C GLY A 14 -1.98 -0.73 -14.38
N LYS A 15 -0.88 -0.20 -14.88
CA LYS A 15 -0.21 -0.67 -16.10
C LYS A 15 1.31 -0.46 -15.99
N THR A 16 2.08 -1.37 -16.59
CA THR A 16 3.52 -1.19 -16.74
C THR A 16 3.82 -0.86 -18.20
N PRO A 17 4.26 0.37 -18.51
CA PRO A 17 4.78 0.70 -19.84
C PRO A 17 5.97 -0.19 -20.22
N SER A 18 6.28 -0.27 -21.52
CA SER A 18 7.37 -1.12 -22.00
C SER A 18 8.69 -0.84 -21.30
N ARG A 19 9.29 -1.86 -20.70
CA ARG A 19 10.62 -1.79 -20.07
C ARG A 19 11.75 -1.74 -21.10
N ASN A 20 11.47 -2.12 -22.35
CA ASN A 20 12.44 -2.10 -23.44
C ASN A 20 12.66 -0.69 -24.02
N ASN A 21 11.83 0.28 -23.66
CA ASN A 21 12.01 1.68 -24.03
C ASN A 21 12.57 2.47 -22.84
N PRO A 22 13.88 2.79 -22.82
CA PRO A 22 14.50 3.51 -21.72
C PRO A 22 13.94 4.93 -21.56
N ASP A 23 13.49 5.57 -22.63
CA ASP A 23 12.95 6.94 -22.62
C ASP A 23 11.66 7.05 -21.79
N TYR A 24 11.00 5.91 -21.51
CA TYR A 24 9.82 5.89 -20.65
C TYR A 24 10.13 6.03 -19.15
N TRP A 25 11.40 5.77 -18.76
CA TRP A 25 11.81 5.60 -17.36
C TRP A 25 12.96 6.50 -16.93
N CYS A 26 13.38 7.45 -17.80
CA CYS A 26 14.56 8.29 -17.59
C CYS A 26 14.27 9.66 -16.97
N THR A 27 13.01 9.96 -16.63
CA THR A 27 12.56 11.24 -16.09
C THR A 27 12.04 11.10 -14.66
N GLU A 28 11.83 12.24 -14.01
CA GLU A 28 11.16 12.31 -12.70
C GLU A 28 9.77 13.00 -12.81
N ASP A 29 9.12 12.92 -13.99
CA ASP A 29 7.89 13.67 -14.24
C ASP A 29 6.66 13.09 -13.53
N ASN A 30 6.46 11.78 -13.67
CA ASN A 30 5.23 11.12 -13.20
C ASN A 30 5.55 9.95 -12.28
N LYS A 31 5.15 10.02 -11.02
CA LYS A 31 5.36 8.98 -10.01
C LYS A 31 4.65 7.67 -10.37
N TRP A 32 5.39 6.56 -10.39
CA TRP A 32 4.85 5.24 -10.70
C TRP A 32 5.10 4.26 -9.56
N ILE A 33 3.99 3.77 -8.96
CA ILE A 33 4.01 2.93 -7.77
C ILE A 33 4.27 1.48 -8.17
N SER A 34 5.36 0.93 -7.68
CA SER A 34 5.65 -0.50 -7.73
C SER A 34 5.10 -1.23 -6.49
N ILE A 35 5.08 -2.57 -6.53
CA ILE A 35 4.76 -3.39 -5.33
C ILE A 35 5.78 -3.18 -4.20
N ALA A 36 7.03 -2.87 -4.54
CA ALA A 36 8.07 -2.58 -3.56
C ALA A 36 7.80 -1.27 -2.81
N ASP A 37 7.35 -0.23 -3.53
CA ASP A 37 6.98 1.05 -2.93
C ASP A 37 5.76 0.88 -2.04
N LEU A 38 4.72 0.20 -2.52
CA LEU A 38 3.51 -0.10 -1.75
C LEU A 38 3.81 -0.95 -0.49
N THR A 39 4.83 -1.81 -0.54
CA THR A 39 5.27 -2.61 0.62
C THR A 39 5.86 -1.75 1.73
N LYS A 40 6.56 -0.68 1.36
CA LYS A 40 7.21 0.24 2.29
C LYS A 40 6.31 1.38 2.73
N ALA A 41 5.21 1.59 2.01
CA ALA A 41 4.27 2.67 2.29
C ALA A 41 3.64 2.52 3.67
N GLY A 42 3.45 3.65 4.33
CA GLY A 42 2.61 3.78 5.51
C GLY A 42 1.12 3.77 5.15
N LYS A 43 0.34 4.63 5.80
CA LYS A 43 -1.05 4.85 5.42
C LYS A 43 -1.17 5.62 4.11
N TYR A 44 -0.32 6.61 3.90
CA TYR A 44 -0.24 7.38 2.67
C TYR A 44 1.03 7.05 1.91
N ILE A 45 0.95 7.10 0.58
CA ILE A 45 2.09 6.96 -0.32
C ILE A 45 2.26 8.26 -1.10
N SER A 46 3.44 8.87 -1.00
CA SER A 46 3.84 10.10 -1.71
C SER A 46 5.09 9.90 -2.56
N ASP A 47 5.91 8.88 -2.25
CA ASP A 47 7.18 8.66 -2.90
C ASP A 47 7.22 7.34 -3.64
N THR A 48 7.90 7.35 -4.79
CA THR A 48 8.14 6.17 -5.61
C THR A 48 9.61 6.12 -6.01
N LYS A 49 10.10 4.92 -6.24
CA LYS A 49 11.46 4.73 -6.75
C LYS A 49 11.57 5.00 -8.24
N GLU A 50 10.49 4.80 -8.98
CA GLU A 50 10.45 4.89 -10.43
C GLU A 50 9.43 5.94 -10.88
N PHE A 51 9.71 6.52 -12.04
CA PHE A 51 8.90 7.56 -12.64
C PHE A 51 8.65 7.25 -14.11
N LEU A 52 7.61 7.82 -14.67
CA LEU A 52 7.26 7.70 -16.08
C LEU A 52 7.41 9.08 -16.76
N SER A 53 7.96 9.09 -17.97
CA SER A 53 7.91 10.27 -18.82
C SER A 53 6.50 10.54 -19.33
N ASP A 54 6.20 11.77 -19.73
CA ASP A 54 4.93 12.13 -20.35
C ASP A 54 4.65 11.31 -21.62
N ALA A 55 5.71 10.98 -22.37
CA ALA A 55 5.63 10.10 -23.52
C ALA A 55 5.13 8.70 -23.12
N ALA A 56 5.68 8.12 -22.03
CA ALA A 56 5.26 6.84 -21.51
C ALA A 56 3.78 6.83 -21.10
N VAL A 57 3.33 7.88 -20.43
CA VAL A 57 1.93 8.03 -20.03
C VAL A 57 1.01 8.07 -21.25
N LYS A 58 1.33 8.92 -22.24
CA LYS A 58 0.55 9.11 -23.44
C LYS A 58 0.48 7.84 -24.30
N GLU A 59 1.63 7.24 -24.59
CA GLU A 59 1.72 6.11 -25.53
C GLU A 59 1.22 4.80 -24.91
N SER A 60 1.47 4.58 -23.62
CA SER A 60 0.95 3.39 -22.95
C SER A 60 -0.54 3.46 -22.65
N GLY A 61 -1.13 4.66 -22.59
CA GLY A 61 -2.51 4.86 -22.18
C GLY A 61 -2.76 4.46 -20.72
N ILE A 62 -1.72 4.49 -19.87
CA ILE A 62 -1.88 4.28 -18.43
C ILE A 62 -2.75 5.40 -17.86
N LYS A 63 -3.64 5.05 -16.94
CA LYS A 63 -4.57 6.00 -16.35
C LYS A 63 -4.03 6.50 -15.03
N ILE A 64 -4.18 7.79 -14.78
CA ILE A 64 -3.85 8.44 -13.52
C ILE A 64 -4.71 7.90 -12.38
N ILE A 65 -4.13 7.85 -11.19
CA ILE A 65 -4.80 7.58 -9.93
C ILE A 65 -4.78 8.89 -9.16
N PRO A 66 -5.92 9.56 -8.96
CA PRO A 66 -5.99 10.82 -8.25
C PRO A 66 -5.51 10.70 -6.80
N ALA A 67 -5.09 11.82 -6.22
CA ALA A 67 -4.87 11.94 -4.79
C ALA A 67 -6.08 11.43 -3.99
N ASN A 68 -5.82 10.99 -2.76
CA ASN A 68 -6.83 10.49 -1.83
C ASN A 68 -7.59 9.23 -2.31
N THR A 69 -6.98 8.44 -3.20
CA THR A 69 -7.53 7.18 -3.70
C THR A 69 -6.91 6.00 -2.97
N VAL A 70 -7.74 5.08 -2.49
CA VAL A 70 -7.25 3.82 -1.90
C VAL A 70 -6.73 2.91 -3.00
N ILE A 71 -5.53 2.38 -2.81
CA ILE A 71 -4.90 1.41 -3.70
C ILE A 71 -4.53 0.14 -2.94
N MET A 72 -4.59 -1.00 -3.60
CA MET A 72 -4.28 -2.30 -2.99
C MET A 72 -3.63 -3.25 -3.98
N SER A 73 -2.60 -3.98 -3.54
CA SER A 73 -2.05 -5.09 -4.33
C SER A 73 -3.02 -6.27 -4.33
N PHE A 74 -3.30 -6.83 -5.51
CA PHE A 74 -4.23 -7.95 -5.69
C PHE A 74 -3.60 -9.17 -6.39
N LYS A 75 -2.31 -9.09 -6.71
CA LYS A 75 -1.49 -10.18 -7.24
C LYS A 75 -0.21 -10.32 -6.40
N LEU A 76 0.33 -11.52 -6.30
CA LEU A 76 1.57 -11.89 -5.60
C LEU A 76 1.52 -11.63 -4.07
N SER A 77 1.51 -10.39 -3.63
CA SER A 77 1.44 -10.00 -2.21
C SER A 77 0.12 -9.29 -1.94
N ILE A 78 -0.96 -10.06 -1.83
CA ILE A 78 -2.32 -9.52 -1.71
C ILE A 78 -2.50 -8.72 -0.41
N GLY A 79 -3.29 -7.63 -0.49
CA GLY A 79 -3.75 -6.88 0.68
C GLY A 79 -2.81 -5.76 1.14
N LYS A 80 -1.66 -5.53 0.49
CA LYS A 80 -0.86 -4.34 0.75
C LYS A 80 -1.63 -3.12 0.27
N THR A 81 -1.92 -2.21 1.18
CA THR A 81 -2.86 -1.11 0.94
C THR A 81 -2.24 0.21 1.34
N ALA A 82 -2.49 1.25 0.56
CA ALA A 82 -2.15 2.64 0.87
C ALA A 82 -3.21 3.58 0.31
N ILE A 83 -3.11 4.87 0.66
CA ILE A 83 -3.88 5.96 0.07
C ILE A 83 -2.88 6.85 -0.68
N THR A 84 -3.17 7.22 -1.92
CA THR A 84 -2.33 8.15 -2.69
C THR A 84 -2.37 9.53 -2.04
N ALA A 85 -1.20 10.12 -1.79
CA ALA A 85 -1.10 11.49 -1.25
C ALA A 85 -1.24 12.56 -2.34
N GLU A 86 -0.97 12.17 -3.57
CA GLU A 86 -1.02 13.01 -4.78
C GLU A 86 -1.41 12.16 -5.99
N ASP A 87 -1.55 12.78 -7.14
CA ASP A 87 -1.83 12.10 -8.40
C ASP A 87 -0.63 11.22 -8.80
N MET A 88 -0.88 9.92 -9.03
CA MET A 88 0.17 8.94 -9.27
C MET A 88 -0.27 7.90 -10.32
N TYR A 89 0.66 7.06 -10.74
CA TYR A 89 0.41 5.89 -11.58
C TYR A 89 0.83 4.62 -10.85
N SER A 90 0.41 3.45 -11.30
CA SER A 90 0.79 2.19 -10.65
C SER A 90 0.96 1.04 -11.64
N ASN A 91 1.62 -0.02 -11.18
CA ASN A 91 1.76 -1.23 -11.97
C ASN A 91 0.46 -2.05 -12.01
N GLU A 92 0.42 -3.05 -12.91
CA GLU A 92 -0.76 -3.90 -13.18
C GLU A 92 -1.12 -4.86 -12.05
N ALA A 93 -0.33 -4.96 -10.98
CA ALA A 93 -0.67 -5.77 -9.81
C ALA A 93 -1.35 -4.95 -8.70
N ILE A 94 -1.54 -3.65 -8.92
CA ILE A 94 -2.19 -2.72 -8.00
C ILE A 94 -3.56 -2.32 -8.57
N MET A 95 -4.58 -2.38 -7.72
CA MET A 95 -5.93 -1.92 -8.00
C MET A 95 -6.18 -0.61 -7.29
N ALA A 96 -6.66 0.40 -8.00
CA ALA A 96 -7.17 1.65 -7.45
C ALA A 96 -8.70 1.57 -7.32
N PHE A 97 -9.22 2.11 -6.22
CA PHE A 97 -10.64 2.11 -5.87
C PHE A 97 -11.16 3.54 -5.91
N HIS A 98 -11.64 3.98 -7.07
CA HIS A 98 -12.20 5.32 -7.24
C HIS A 98 -13.60 5.39 -6.65
N ASP A 99 -13.80 6.27 -5.70
CA ASP A 99 -15.10 6.47 -5.05
C ASP A 99 -16.14 6.97 -6.06
N LYS A 100 -17.28 6.27 -6.15
CA LYS A 100 -18.45 6.66 -6.95
C LYS A 100 -19.35 7.65 -6.23
N HIS A 101 -19.04 7.97 -4.96
CA HIS A 101 -19.89 8.79 -4.11
C HIS A 101 -21.33 8.23 -3.93
N ALA A 102 -21.46 6.90 -4.04
CA ALA A 102 -22.74 6.23 -3.86
C ALA A 102 -23.16 6.16 -2.38
N VAL A 103 -22.17 6.20 -1.48
CA VAL A 103 -22.34 6.22 -0.03
C VAL A 103 -21.25 7.09 0.60
N ASP A 104 -21.53 7.68 1.77
CA ASP A 104 -20.50 8.39 2.53
C ASP A 104 -19.45 7.42 3.07
N ILE A 105 -18.23 7.53 2.53
CA ILE A 105 -17.13 6.64 2.88
C ILE A 105 -15.81 7.38 2.99
N LEU A 106 -15.03 7.07 4.05
CA LEU A 106 -13.72 7.65 4.26
C LEU A 106 -12.64 6.75 3.63
N PRO A 107 -11.71 7.28 2.84
CA PRO A 107 -10.57 6.51 2.33
C PRO A 107 -9.79 5.81 3.44
N GLU A 108 -9.58 6.46 4.60
CA GLU A 108 -8.89 5.88 5.75
C GLU A 108 -9.64 4.69 6.36
N TYR A 109 -10.98 4.72 6.33
CA TYR A 109 -11.79 3.59 6.78
C TYR A 109 -11.59 2.38 5.85
N ILE A 110 -11.62 2.59 4.54
CA ILE A 110 -11.35 1.55 3.53
C ILE A 110 -9.92 1.05 3.62
N PHE A 111 -8.94 1.95 3.82
CA PHE A 111 -7.54 1.56 4.04
C PHE A 111 -7.43 0.53 5.17
N TYR A 112 -8.01 0.82 6.33
CA TYR A 112 -7.96 -0.10 7.47
C TYR A 112 -8.73 -1.39 7.21
N LEU A 113 -9.89 -1.30 6.59
CA LEU A 113 -10.70 -2.45 6.27
C LEU A 113 -9.96 -3.41 5.33
N PHE A 114 -9.26 -2.90 4.32
CA PHE A 114 -8.49 -3.71 3.39
C PHE A 114 -7.20 -4.23 4.00
N LYS A 115 -6.46 -3.39 4.72
CA LYS A 115 -5.18 -3.74 5.34
C LYS A 115 -5.29 -4.91 6.33
N TYR A 116 -6.39 -4.99 7.06
CA TYR A 116 -6.58 -5.99 8.11
C TYR A 116 -7.59 -7.09 7.74
N ARG A 117 -8.08 -7.09 6.51
CA ARG A 117 -8.92 -8.17 6.00
C ARG A 117 -8.08 -9.43 5.79
N ASN A 118 -8.61 -10.58 6.21
CA ASN A 118 -8.03 -11.86 5.81
C ASN A 118 -8.42 -12.16 4.34
N TRP A 119 -7.49 -11.90 3.41
CA TRP A 119 -7.71 -12.10 1.99
C TRP A 119 -7.63 -13.58 1.59
N ASP A 120 -6.95 -14.44 2.39
CA ASP A 120 -6.78 -15.87 2.10
C ASP A 120 -8.09 -16.65 2.27
N GLU A 121 -8.91 -16.30 3.27
CA GLU A 121 -10.23 -16.92 3.45
C GLU A 121 -11.21 -16.59 2.31
N SER A 122 -11.05 -15.42 1.71
CA SER A 122 -11.85 -14.99 0.56
C SER A 122 -11.48 -15.74 -0.72
N SER A 123 -10.24 -16.21 -0.84
CA SER A 123 -9.75 -17.03 -1.95
C SER A 123 -10.13 -18.52 -1.79
N ASN A 124 -10.25 -19.01 -0.55
CA ASN A 124 -10.54 -20.43 -0.27
C ASN A 124 -12.02 -20.81 -0.40
N LYS A 125 -12.96 -19.86 -0.23
CA LYS A 125 -14.42 -20.11 -0.47
C LYS A 125 -14.82 -20.00 -1.94
N ALA A 126 -13.98 -19.41 -2.79
CA ALA A 126 -14.19 -19.36 -4.23
C ALA A 126 -13.26 -20.33 -4.92
N VAL A 127 -13.56 -21.64 -4.88
CA VAL A 127 -12.93 -22.71 -5.71
C VAL A 127 -11.40 -22.65 -5.75
N MET A 128 -10.74 -23.67 -5.24
CA MET A 128 -9.28 -23.90 -5.36
C MET A 128 -8.75 -23.39 -6.71
N GLY A 129 -7.83 -22.39 -6.65
CA GLY A 129 -7.10 -21.92 -7.83
C GLY A 129 -7.54 -20.60 -8.47
N LYS A 130 -8.53 -19.86 -7.93
CA LYS A 130 -8.89 -18.53 -8.48
C LYS A 130 -8.02 -17.43 -7.86
N THR A 131 -7.07 -16.95 -8.61
CA THR A 131 -6.34 -15.68 -8.37
C THR A 131 -7.34 -14.53 -8.24
N LEU A 132 -7.11 -13.65 -7.25
CA LEU A 132 -7.83 -12.38 -7.19
C LEU A 132 -7.62 -11.61 -8.50
N ASN A 133 -8.73 -11.18 -9.09
CA ASN A 133 -8.74 -10.36 -10.29
C ASN A 133 -9.81 -9.26 -10.16
N LYS A 134 -9.87 -8.35 -11.12
CA LYS A 134 -10.84 -7.25 -11.08
C LYS A 134 -12.28 -7.74 -10.92
N ALA A 135 -12.66 -8.81 -11.60
CA ALA A 135 -14.02 -9.34 -11.55
C ALA A 135 -14.36 -9.92 -10.17
N THR A 136 -13.45 -10.72 -9.59
CA THR A 136 -13.65 -11.28 -8.25
C THR A 136 -13.65 -10.19 -7.17
N LEU A 137 -12.75 -9.20 -7.25
CA LEU A 137 -12.74 -8.05 -6.35
C LEU A 137 -14.04 -7.25 -6.44
N SER A 138 -14.55 -7.00 -7.64
CA SER A 138 -15.76 -6.21 -7.83
C SER A 138 -17.00 -6.80 -7.16
N GLU A 139 -17.07 -8.13 -7.02
CA GLU A 139 -18.18 -8.85 -6.38
C GLU A 139 -18.00 -9.02 -4.86
N MET A 140 -16.84 -8.64 -4.31
CA MET A 140 -16.61 -8.76 -2.88
C MET A 140 -17.45 -7.75 -2.11
N GLU A 141 -17.97 -8.21 -0.97
CA GLU A 141 -18.80 -7.40 -0.09
C GLU A 141 -17.99 -6.79 1.06
N ILE A 142 -18.35 -5.56 1.40
CA ILE A 142 -17.86 -4.85 2.58
C ILE A 142 -19.03 -4.29 3.38
N ASP A 143 -18.83 -4.20 4.69
CA ASP A 143 -19.79 -3.56 5.60
C ASP A 143 -19.41 -2.07 5.75
N VAL A 144 -20.35 -1.18 5.41
CA VAL A 144 -20.21 0.27 5.56
C VAL A 144 -21.11 0.74 6.69
N CYS A 145 -20.49 1.32 7.72
CA CYS A 145 -21.21 1.96 8.84
C CYS A 145 -21.37 3.47 8.57
N SER A 146 -22.10 4.16 9.46
CA SER A 146 -22.30 5.60 9.33
C SER A 146 -20.96 6.34 9.36
N ILE A 147 -20.87 7.49 8.69
CA ILE A 147 -19.67 8.33 8.63
C ILE A 147 -19.13 8.70 10.01
N LYS A 148 -20.01 8.94 10.98
CA LYS A 148 -19.62 9.18 12.38
C LYS A 148 -18.88 7.98 12.95
N LYS A 149 -19.40 6.77 12.73
CA LYS A 149 -18.77 5.52 13.22
C LYS A 149 -17.45 5.24 12.50
N GLN A 150 -17.36 5.51 11.21
CA GLN A 150 -16.10 5.42 10.46
C GLN A 150 -15.02 6.32 11.07
N ARG A 151 -15.34 7.59 11.37
CA ARG A 151 -14.40 8.52 12.02
C ARG A 151 -13.93 8.03 13.38
N GLU A 152 -14.83 7.47 14.21
CA GLU A 152 -14.47 6.89 15.50
C GLU A 152 -13.49 5.72 15.34
N ILE A 153 -13.79 4.80 14.41
CA ILE A 153 -12.93 3.63 14.12
C ILE A 153 -11.56 4.08 13.63
N VAL A 154 -11.50 5.00 12.66
CA VAL A 154 -10.25 5.53 12.11
C VAL A 154 -9.42 6.19 13.21
N ALA A 155 -10.03 7.02 14.07
CA ALA A 155 -9.34 7.70 15.16
C ALA A 155 -8.70 6.73 16.17
N VAL A 156 -9.38 5.63 16.49
CA VAL A 156 -8.84 4.58 17.38
C VAL A 156 -7.69 3.85 16.69
N LEU A 157 -7.87 3.40 15.45
CA LEU A 157 -6.85 2.68 14.70
C LEU A 157 -5.60 3.55 14.43
N ASP A 158 -5.77 4.84 14.16
CA ASP A 158 -4.66 5.77 14.01
C ASP A 158 -3.83 5.93 15.29
N LYS A 159 -4.50 5.94 16.46
CA LYS A 159 -3.79 5.92 17.76
C LYS A 159 -3.00 4.64 17.94
N MET A 160 -3.61 3.49 17.66
CA MET A 160 -2.94 2.18 17.76
C MET A 160 -1.73 2.11 16.83
N MET A 161 -1.88 2.51 15.57
CA MET A 161 -0.78 2.52 14.59
C MET A 161 0.37 3.43 15.04
N ARG A 162 0.09 4.61 15.59
CA ARG A 162 1.14 5.49 16.13
C ARG A 162 1.92 4.83 17.27
N VAL A 163 1.22 4.14 18.16
CA VAL A 163 1.88 3.40 19.25
C VAL A 163 2.78 2.32 18.70
N LEU A 164 2.30 1.51 17.73
CA LEU A 164 3.09 0.46 17.09
C LEU A 164 4.36 1.01 16.42
N VAL A 165 4.22 2.03 15.58
CA VAL A 165 5.36 2.67 14.89
C VAL A 165 6.37 3.24 15.89
N ASN A 166 5.91 3.86 16.97
CA ASN A 166 6.81 4.38 18.02
C ASN A 166 7.56 3.24 18.72
N ARG A 167 6.90 2.12 19.02
CA ARG A 167 7.54 0.95 19.65
C ARG A 167 8.55 0.29 18.72
N GLU A 168 8.26 0.16 17.44
CA GLU A 168 9.23 -0.35 16.46
C GLU A 168 10.47 0.55 16.38
N LYS A 169 10.26 1.88 16.38
CA LYS A 169 11.37 2.84 16.43
C LYS A 169 12.19 2.75 17.72
N GLU A 170 11.53 2.62 18.87
CA GLU A 170 12.21 2.44 20.16
C GLU A 170 13.06 1.15 20.16
N LEU A 171 12.53 0.04 19.68
CA LEU A 171 13.27 -1.23 19.56
C LEU A 171 14.49 -1.07 18.65
N PHE A 172 14.32 -0.44 17.48
CA PHE A 172 15.45 -0.17 16.58
C PHE A 172 16.55 0.68 17.22
N LEU A 173 16.17 1.71 17.99
CA LEU A 173 17.13 2.55 18.71
C LEU A 173 17.86 1.79 19.83
N LEU A 174 17.14 0.92 20.55
CA LEU A 174 17.73 0.06 21.58
C LEU A 174 18.73 -0.94 20.98
N ASP A 175 18.39 -1.58 19.87
CA ASP A 175 19.31 -2.48 19.15
C ASP A 175 20.59 -1.76 18.71
N ASN A 176 20.45 -0.56 18.19
CA ASN A 176 21.61 0.26 17.79
C ASN A 176 22.46 0.65 18.99
N LEU A 177 21.85 0.99 20.13
CA LEU A 177 22.55 1.30 21.37
C LEU A 177 23.34 0.09 21.89
N ILE A 178 22.71 -1.09 21.87
CA ILE A 178 23.37 -2.36 22.27
C ILE A 178 24.58 -2.63 21.38
N LYS A 179 24.41 -2.54 20.05
CA LYS A 179 25.50 -2.73 19.08
C LYS A 179 26.65 -1.75 19.31
N ALA A 180 26.34 -0.47 19.50
CA ALA A 180 27.35 0.56 19.78
C ALA A 180 28.10 0.28 21.10
N ARG A 181 27.40 -0.19 22.13
CA ARG A 181 28.01 -0.53 23.45
C ARG A 181 28.92 -1.74 23.33
N LEU A 182 28.45 -2.78 22.62
CA LEU A 182 29.29 -4.00 22.41
C LEU A 182 30.55 -3.68 21.62
N ASN A 183 30.45 -2.86 20.54
CA ASN A 183 31.63 -2.43 19.78
C ASN A 183 32.59 -1.66 20.65
N LYS A 184 32.10 -0.76 21.50
CA LYS A 184 32.96 -0.01 22.45
C LYS A 184 33.66 -0.91 23.49
N ILE A 185 33.02 -1.98 23.91
CA ILE A 185 33.61 -2.97 24.83
C ILE A 185 34.66 -3.77 24.06
N ALA A 186 34.36 -4.28 22.87
CA ALA A 186 35.25 -5.07 22.05
C ALA A 186 36.54 -4.30 21.67
N THR A 187 36.43 -2.98 21.39
CA THR A 187 37.62 -2.16 21.12
C THR A 187 38.44 -1.82 22.35
N ARG A 188 37.91 -1.96 23.55
CA ARG A 188 38.65 -1.78 24.81
C ARG A 188 39.41 -3.03 25.26
N TRP A 189 39.13 -4.20 24.69
CA TRP A 189 39.77 -5.48 25.00
C TRP A 189 40.53 -5.96 23.74
N PRO A 190 41.79 -5.56 23.57
CA PRO A 190 42.58 -6.09 22.45
C PRO A 190 42.77 -7.60 22.63
N ALA A 191 42.80 -8.31 21.48
CA ALA A 191 42.88 -9.78 21.43
C ALA A 191 44.18 -10.40 22.03
N GLU A 192 45.02 -9.63 22.70
CA GLU A 192 46.27 -10.05 23.32
C GLU A 192 46.13 -10.59 24.76
N ALA A 193 44.92 -10.69 25.29
CA ALA A 193 44.68 -11.16 26.66
C ALA A 193 44.36 -12.68 26.75
N VAL A 194 44.58 -13.43 25.66
CA VAL A 194 44.47 -14.91 25.65
C VAL A 194 45.76 -15.50 25.10
N ALA A 195 46.81 -15.45 25.89
CA ALA A 195 48.01 -16.24 25.72
C ALA A 195 48.31 -16.93 27.06
#